data_748e94f5123ba1641a90964cd873f2c1
#
_entry.id   748e94f5123ba1641a90964cd873f2c1
#
_cell.length_a   1.000
_cell.length_b   1.000
_cell.length_c   1.000
_cell.angle_alpha   90.00
_cell.angle_beta   90.00
_cell.angle_gamma   90.00
#
_symmetry.space_group_name_H-M   'P 1'
#
loop_
_entity.id
_entity.type
_entity.pdbx_description
1 polymer ?
#
loop_
_entity_poly.entity_id
_entity_poly.type
_entity_poly.pdbx_seq_one_letter_code
_entity_poly.pdbx_strand_id
1 'polypeptide(L)' 'MEFEGIVYKKLPVTKGVSARGEWQRQDVLFEMVQEFSRKLCVTFFNKPDDVERLKVGESYMVSVNVESREYN' A
#
# COMPACT_ATOMS: atom_id res chain seq x y z
N MET A 1 5.16 -0.35 -12.72
CA MET A 1 6.17 -1.11 -12.01
C MET A 1 5.50 -2.17 -11.15
N GLU A 2 5.97 -3.40 -11.23
CA GLU A 2 5.40 -4.50 -10.47
C GLU A 2 6.46 -5.13 -9.59
N PHE A 3 6.06 -5.56 -8.41
CA PHE A 3 6.95 -6.30 -7.53
C PHE A 3 6.17 -7.35 -6.74
N GLU A 4 6.86 -8.40 -6.34
CA GLU A 4 6.29 -9.39 -5.43
C GLU A 4 6.65 -9.00 -4.01
N GLY A 5 5.63 -8.85 -3.18
CA GLY A 5 5.80 -8.45 -1.80
C GLY A 5 4.94 -9.27 -0.86
N ILE A 6 5.46 -9.48 0.33
CA ILE A 6 4.72 -10.12 1.41
C ILE A 6 4.14 -9.01 2.29
N VAL A 7 2.86 -9.10 2.58
CA VAL A 7 2.22 -8.14 3.49
C VAL A 7 2.82 -8.32 4.88
N TYR A 8 3.54 -7.31 5.30
CA TYR A 8 4.23 -7.31 6.59
C TYR A 8 3.36 -6.73 7.69
N LYS A 9 2.72 -5.61 7.41
CA LYS A 9 1.88 -4.92 8.39
C LYS A 9 0.89 -4.01 7.68
N LYS A 10 -0.32 -3.98 8.18
CA LYS A 10 -1.32 -2.98 7.80
C LYS A 10 -1.37 -1.89 8.86
N LEU A 11 -1.21 -0.65 8.43
CA LEU A 11 -1.31 0.48 9.34
C LEU A 11 -2.77 0.89 9.53
N PRO A 12 -3.08 1.64 10.58
CA PRO A 12 -4.46 2.11 10.80
C PRO A 12 -4.97 2.98 9.65
N VAL A 13 -6.27 2.86 9.38
CA VAL A 13 -6.93 3.68 8.37
C VAL A 13 -6.99 5.13 8.84
N THR A 14 -6.64 6.04 7.95
CA THR A 14 -6.81 7.48 8.15
C THR A 14 -8.02 7.94 7.35
N LYS A 15 -8.94 8.61 7.99
CA LYS A 15 -10.15 9.12 7.35
C LYS A 15 -10.24 10.62 7.50
N GLY A 16 -10.85 11.27 6.53
CA GLY A 16 -11.08 12.69 6.57
C GLY A 16 -12.27 13.08 5.73
N VAL A 17 -12.61 14.35 5.77
CA VAL A 17 -13.68 14.92 4.98
C VAL A 17 -13.12 16.10 4.20
N SER A 18 -13.42 16.15 2.92
CA SER A 18 -13.04 17.25 2.05
C SER A 18 -14.27 17.83 1.36
N ALA A 19 -14.08 18.86 0.56
CA ALA A 19 -15.17 19.47 -0.21
C ALA A 19 -15.85 18.48 -1.16
N ARG A 20 -15.18 17.38 -1.52
CA ARG A 20 -15.74 16.34 -2.38
C ARG A 20 -16.42 15.22 -1.63
N GLY A 21 -16.39 15.24 -0.30
CA GLY A 21 -16.97 14.22 0.55
C GLY A 21 -15.93 13.50 1.41
N GLU A 22 -16.30 12.37 1.91
CA GLU A 22 -15.41 11.57 2.76
C GLU A 22 -14.33 10.86 1.93
N TRP A 23 -13.15 10.81 2.50
CA TRP A 23 -12.04 10.06 1.93
C TRP A 23 -11.38 9.21 3.01
N GLN A 24 -10.71 8.18 2.57
CA GLN A 24 -9.91 7.35 3.46
C GLN A 24 -8.65 6.88 2.76
N ARG A 25 -7.61 6.67 3.53
CA ARG A 25 -6.39 6.08 3.04
C ARG A 25 -5.87 5.10 4.06
N GLN A 26 -5.19 4.08 3.59
CA GLN A 26 -4.53 3.11 4.45
C GLN A 26 -3.20 2.73 3.85
N ASP A 27 -2.16 2.78 4.68
CA ASP A 27 -0.84 2.36 4.28
C ASP A 27 -0.65 0.89 4.62
N VAL A 28 -0.02 0.16 3.72
CA VAL A 28 0.33 -1.24 3.92
C VAL A 28 1.81 -1.38 3.68
N LEU A 29 2.48 -2.02 4.61
CA LEU A 29 3.90 -2.30 4.50
C LEU A 29 4.11 -3.66 3.87
N PHE A 30 4.88 -3.69 2.79
CA PHE A 30 5.28 -4.90 2.10
C PHE A 30 6.76 -5.13 2.29
N GLU A 31 7.13 -6.39 2.48
CA GLU A 31 8.52 -6.81 2.43
C GLU A 31 8.79 -7.42 1.06
N MET A 32 9.80 -6.93 0.38
CA MET A 32 10.12 -7.41 -0.96
C MET A 32 10.74 -8.80 -0.90
N VAL A 33 10.17 -9.73 -1.66
CA VAL A 33 10.61 -11.11 -1.67
C VAL A 33 12.05 -11.26 -2.18
N GLN A 34 12.44 -10.43 -3.15
CA GLN A 34 13.77 -10.48 -3.73
C GLN A 34 14.84 -9.80 -2.90
N GLU A 35 14.43 -8.88 -2.02
CA GLU A 35 15.34 -8.14 -1.18
C GLU A 35 14.78 -8.08 0.24
N PHE A 36 15.17 -9.05 1.05
CA PHE A 36 14.61 -9.27 2.38
C PHE A 36 14.74 -8.08 3.34
N SER A 37 15.68 -7.20 3.08
CA SER A 37 15.88 -6.02 3.93
C SER A 37 15.06 -4.82 3.49
N ARG A 38 14.39 -4.88 2.36
CA ARG A 38 13.60 -3.77 1.85
C ARG A 38 12.14 -3.93 2.14
N LYS A 39 11.59 -2.91 2.77
CA LYS A 39 10.17 -2.78 3.01
C LYS A 39 9.66 -1.58 2.23
N LEU A 40 8.51 -1.76 1.61
CA LEU A 40 7.89 -0.72 0.82
C LEU A 40 6.55 -0.37 1.44
N CYS A 41 6.31 0.93 1.64
CA CYS A 41 5.03 1.42 2.09
C CYS A 41 4.19 1.81 0.88
N VAL A 42 3.03 1.19 0.74
CA VAL A 42 2.10 1.49 -0.33
C VAL A 42 0.84 2.08 0.26
N THR A 43 0.46 3.25 -0.24
CA THR A 43 -0.75 3.93 0.21
C THR A 43 -1.92 3.55 -0.70
N PHE A 44 -2.99 3.08 -0.08
CA PHE A 44 -4.25 2.78 -0.76
C PHE A 44 -5.24 3.89 -0.45
N PHE A 45 -5.59 4.66 -1.45
CA PHE A 45 -6.49 5.78 -1.30
C PHE A 45 -7.88 5.41 -1.79
N ASN A 46 -8.88 5.50 -0.91
CA ASN A 46 -10.27 5.14 -1.19
C ASN A 46 -10.45 3.73 -1.73
N LYS A 47 -9.62 2.79 -1.26
CA LYS A 47 -9.65 1.39 -1.72
C LYS A 47 -9.68 0.41 -0.54
N PRO A 48 -10.70 0.48 0.31
CA PRO A 48 -10.74 -0.42 1.48
C PRO A 48 -10.85 -1.88 1.09
N ASP A 49 -11.55 -2.19 0.01
CA ASP A 49 -11.73 -3.58 -0.44
C ASP A 49 -10.42 -4.21 -0.86
N ASP A 50 -9.56 -3.44 -1.53
CA ASP A 50 -8.26 -3.94 -1.96
C ASP A 50 -7.39 -4.28 -0.75
N VAL A 51 -7.45 -3.45 0.28
CA VAL A 51 -6.69 -3.70 1.51
C VAL A 51 -7.24 -4.91 2.26
N GLU A 52 -8.55 -5.09 2.28
CA GLU A 52 -9.17 -6.25 2.94
C GLU A 52 -8.77 -7.57 2.29
N ARG A 53 -8.56 -7.57 1.00
CA ARG A 53 -8.11 -8.77 0.27
C ARG A 53 -6.69 -9.18 0.63
N LEU A 54 -5.91 -8.25 1.12
CA LEU A 54 -4.54 -8.52 1.51
C LEU A 54 -4.51 -9.16 2.90
N LYS A 55 -3.79 -10.27 3.01
CA LYS A 55 -3.61 -10.95 4.29
C LYS A 55 -2.18 -10.85 4.73
N VAL A 56 -1.99 -10.46 5.98
CA VAL A 56 -0.65 -10.37 6.56
C VAL A 56 0.03 -11.74 6.50
N GLY A 57 1.27 -11.74 6.03
CA GLY A 57 2.07 -12.96 5.89
C GLY A 57 1.96 -13.62 4.53
N GLU A 58 1.10 -13.15 3.65
CA GLU A 58 0.98 -13.71 2.30
C GLU A 58 1.66 -12.81 1.27
N SER A 59 2.13 -13.42 0.19
CA SER A 59 2.78 -12.70 -0.89
C SER A 59 1.80 -12.35 -1.99
N TYR A 60 2.01 -11.19 -2.58
CA TYR A 60 1.18 -10.69 -3.67
C TYR A 60 2.04 -10.01 -4.71
N MET A 61 1.59 -10.07 -5.95
CA MET A 61 2.17 -9.26 -7.01
C MET A 61 1.50 -7.88 -6.97
N VAL A 62 2.29 -6.86 -6.67
CA VAL A 62 1.78 -5.50 -6.52
C VAL A 62 2.19 -4.68 -7.73
N SER A 63 1.20 -4.06 -8.36
CA SER A 63 1.42 -3.14 -9.45
C SER A 63 1.25 -1.72 -8.92
N VAL A 64 2.30 -0.92 -9.04
CA VAL A 64 2.28 0.48 -8.59
C VAL A 64 2.50 1.40 -9.78
N ASN A 65 1.72 2.46 -9.84
CA ASN A 65 1.95 3.52 -10.78
C ASN A 65 3.09 4.38 -10.26
N VAL A 66 4.21 4.29 -10.95
CA VAL A 66 5.32 5.18 -10.66
C VAL A 66 5.05 6.49 -11.40
N GLU A 67 4.44 7.43 -10.71
CA GLU A 67 4.50 8.79 -11.18
C GLU A 67 5.92 9.27 -10.97
N SER A 68 6.51 9.79 -12.02
CA SER A 68 7.88 10.25 -11.99
C SER A 68 8.00 11.56 -11.22
N ARG A 69 7.72 11.50 -9.95
CA ARG A 69 8.00 12.60 -9.03
C ARG A 69 9.26 12.27 -8.27
N GLU A 70 10.28 13.00 -8.55
CA GLU A 70 11.48 12.91 -7.75
C GLU A 70 11.27 13.73 -6.50
N TYR A 71 11.28 13.05 -5.38
CA TYR A 71 11.37 13.70 -4.09
C TYR A 71 12.82 13.67 -3.65
N ASN A 72 13.41 14.80 -3.67
CA ASN A 72 14.73 14.96 -3.10
C ASN A 72 14.65 15.63 -1.75
#